data_6a48abc190f1102a3e27c5a723953ec9
#
_entry.id   6a48abc190f1102a3e27c5a723953ec9
#
_cell.length_a   1.000
_cell.length_b   1.000
_cell.length_c   1.000
_cell.angle_alpha   90.00
_cell.angle_beta   90.00
_cell.angle_gamma   90.00
#
_symmetry.space_group_name_H-M   'P 1'
#
loop_
_entity.id
_entity.type
_entity.pdbx_description
1 polymer ?
#
loop_
_entity_poly.entity_id
_entity_poly.type
_entity_poly.pdbx_seq_one_letter_code
_entity_poly.pdbx_strand_id
1 'polypeptide(L)'
;MKTQVVGCTKITAVCFSMLILLMTITVNNSVAEIVAKSYDIKNLNEVILHGGGRLEVVQGNSETLQVEADEKVIDRVVVDQSGSKLTLSIKNIGKGFNFFHWIGNNNDQARYILQLKNLKYLGVYGASHATLGNWIGQDLEVQASGAAEITFSDLKLQDFLVELTGASNSRFQTLNSDSAKIKLSGAANMDAKADGLVKILKVNASGASNFRGKLLKATEAEADASGASNIDLNATKILKAEASGASNIHYLGQPKLQSNASGASHINAINN
;
A
#
# COMPACT_ATOMS: atom_id res chain seq x y z
N MET A 1 17.41 -35.27 -82.55
CA MET A 1 18.34 -34.85 -83.63
C MET A 1 19.02 -33.59 -83.16
N LYS A 2 20.36 -33.70 -83.05
CA LYS A 2 21.40 -32.64 -83.11
C LYS A 2 21.14 -31.36 -82.30
N THR A 3 21.83 -31.16 -81.13
CA THR A 3 23.20 -30.59 -81.03
C THR A 3 23.29 -29.09 -81.42
N GLN A 4 23.57 -28.25 -80.51
CA GLN A 4 24.91 -27.62 -80.46
C GLN A 4 25.07 -26.73 -79.19
N VAL A 5 26.27 -26.86 -78.67
CA VAL A 5 26.95 -26.12 -77.63
C VAL A 5 27.62 -24.88 -78.27
N VAL A 6 27.75 -23.79 -77.57
CA VAL A 6 28.80 -22.77 -77.61
C VAL A 6 28.38 -21.68 -76.58
N GLY A 7 29.17 -21.17 -75.71
CA GLY A 7 30.61 -21.06 -75.50
C GLY A 7 30.84 -20.22 -74.25
N CYS A 8 31.88 -20.54 -73.61
CA CYS A 8 32.40 -19.99 -72.36
C CYS A 8 32.93 -18.55 -72.58
N THR A 9 32.62 -17.70 -71.63
CA THR A 9 33.49 -16.53 -71.39
C THR A 9 33.65 -16.33 -69.88
N LYS A 10 34.86 -16.52 -69.42
CA LYS A 10 35.36 -16.29 -68.08
C LYS A 10 35.38 -14.79 -67.77
N ILE A 11 34.63 -14.38 -66.71
CA ILE A 11 34.88 -13.08 -66.07
C ILE A 11 35.44 -13.38 -64.72
N THR A 12 36.67 -13.07 -64.48
CA THR A 12 37.35 -13.09 -63.20
C THR A 12 36.82 -11.95 -62.33
N ALA A 13 36.00 -12.32 -61.32
CA ALA A 13 35.67 -11.41 -60.29
C ALA A 13 36.60 -11.55 -59.10
N VAL A 14 37.32 -10.46 -58.84
CA VAL A 14 38.22 -10.27 -57.70
C VAL A 14 37.36 -10.29 -56.45
N CYS A 15 37.49 -11.34 -55.62
CA CYS A 15 36.86 -11.40 -54.28
C CYS A 15 37.57 -10.45 -53.33
N PHE A 16 36.97 -9.33 -53.07
CA PHE A 16 37.30 -8.48 -51.93
C PHE A 16 36.63 -9.10 -50.71
N SER A 17 37.38 -9.91 -49.95
CA SER A 17 36.92 -10.48 -48.68
C SER A 17 36.94 -9.38 -47.61
N MET A 18 35.79 -8.70 -47.44
CA MET A 18 35.56 -7.83 -46.32
C MET A 18 35.19 -8.70 -45.11
N LEU A 19 36.17 -8.93 -44.25
CA LEU A 19 35.99 -9.63 -42.97
C LEU A 19 35.16 -8.72 -42.06
N ILE A 20 33.81 -8.89 -42.04
CA ILE A 20 32.94 -8.27 -41.06
C ILE A 20 33.15 -9.04 -39.78
N LEU A 21 33.93 -8.48 -38.86
CA LEU A 21 34.04 -8.92 -37.48
C LEU A 21 32.73 -8.58 -36.79
N LEU A 22 31.78 -9.52 -36.77
CA LEU A 22 30.58 -9.43 -35.93
C LEU A 22 31.04 -9.53 -34.47
N MET A 23 31.24 -8.38 -33.83
CA MET A 23 31.34 -8.30 -32.39
C MET A 23 29.92 -8.57 -31.85
N THR A 24 29.63 -9.81 -31.48
CA THR A 24 28.46 -10.12 -30.68
C THR A 24 28.70 -9.57 -29.28
N ILE A 25 28.16 -8.38 -29.03
CA ILE A 25 28.06 -7.87 -27.68
C ILE A 25 26.96 -8.74 -27.00
N THR A 26 27.41 -9.78 -26.31
CA THR A 26 26.51 -10.49 -25.37
C THR A 26 26.23 -9.53 -24.22
N VAL A 27 25.13 -8.82 -24.30
CA VAL A 27 24.57 -8.13 -23.14
C VAL A 27 24.09 -9.23 -22.20
N ASN A 28 24.90 -9.60 -21.24
CA ASN A 28 24.44 -10.39 -20.10
C ASN A 28 23.47 -9.51 -19.28
N ASN A 29 22.23 -9.46 -19.69
CA ASN A 29 21.15 -9.08 -18.80
C ASN A 29 21.03 -10.21 -17.78
N SER A 30 21.71 -10.10 -16.66
CA SER A 30 21.40 -10.92 -15.48
C SER A 30 20.00 -10.51 -15.01
N VAL A 31 18.98 -11.13 -15.56
CA VAL A 31 17.64 -11.09 -14.99
C VAL A 31 17.77 -11.71 -13.61
N ALA A 32 17.49 -10.94 -12.56
CA ALA A 32 17.49 -11.45 -11.21
C ALA A 32 16.54 -12.65 -11.15
N GLU A 33 17.01 -13.80 -10.70
CA GLU A 33 16.21 -15.00 -10.56
C GLU A 33 15.27 -14.83 -9.35
N ILE A 34 13.97 -14.83 -9.60
CA ILE A 34 12.96 -14.75 -8.54
C ILE A 34 12.73 -16.16 -8.01
N VAL A 35 12.95 -16.32 -6.71
CA VAL A 35 12.73 -17.57 -5.98
C VAL A 35 11.45 -17.44 -5.14
N ALA A 36 10.64 -18.49 -5.13
CA ALA A 36 9.43 -18.57 -4.31
C ALA A 36 9.60 -19.62 -3.20
N LYS A 37 9.26 -19.27 -1.97
CA LYS A 37 9.21 -20.16 -0.80
C LYS A 37 7.81 -20.14 -0.19
N SER A 38 7.28 -21.32 0.13
CA SER A 38 6.00 -21.46 0.86
C SER A 38 6.26 -21.78 2.32
N TYR A 39 5.44 -21.23 3.20
CA TYR A 39 5.54 -21.40 4.64
C TYR A 39 4.25 -22.00 5.20
N ASP A 40 4.36 -22.98 6.09
CA ASP A 40 3.22 -23.52 6.83
C ASP A 40 2.87 -22.57 7.98
N ILE A 41 1.68 -21.98 7.91
CA ILE A 41 1.16 -21.02 8.88
C ILE A 41 -0.24 -21.45 9.32
N LYS A 42 -0.60 -21.19 10.59
CA LYS A 42 -1.87 -21.64 11.14
C LYS A 42 -2.42 -20.70 12.20
N ASN A 43 -3.76 -20.56 12.22
CA ASN A 43 -4.50 -19.85 13.25
C ASN A 43 -4.08 -18.40 13.42
N LEU A 44 -3.83 -17.70 12.29
CA LEU A 44 -3.39 -16.32 12.29
C LEU A 44 -4.59 -15.35 12.33
N ASN A 45 -4.41 -14.26 13.07
CA ASN A 45 -5.30 -13.10 13.03
C ASN A 45 -4.56 -11.76 13.21
N GLU A 46 -3.23 -11.80 13.37
CA GLU A 46 -2.38 -10.62 13.47
C GLU A 46 -1.22 -10.74 12.48
N VAL A 47 -0.99 -9.69 11.70
CA VAL A 47 0.08 -9.65 10.71
C VAL A 47 0.87 -8.36 10.84
N ILE A 48 2.19 -8.48 10.88
CA ILE A 48 3.11 -7.35 10.98
C ILE A 48 4.15 -7.43 9.86
N LEU A 49 4.30 -6.35 9.11
CA LEU A 49 5.35 -6.18 8.11
C LEU A 49 6.32 -5.08 8.54
N HIS A 50 7.61 -5.41 8.62
CA HIS A 50 8.67 -4.48 8.98
C HIS A 50 9.75 -4.34 7.91
N GLY A 51 10.28 -3.14 7.76
CA GLY A 51 11.59 -2.91 7.13
C GLY A 51 11.61 -2.93 5.61
N GLY A 52 10.47 -2.89 4.95
CA GLY A 52 10.36 -2.89 3.49
C GLY A 52 9.80 -4.21 2.94
N GLY A 53 9.26 -4.14 1.74
CA GLY A 53 8.59 -5.25 1.08
C GLY A 53 7.14 -4.95 0.72
N ARG A 54 6.53 -5.89 0.00
CA ARG A 54 5.14 -5.80 -0.44
C ARG A 54 4.35 -6.97 0.12
N LEU A 55 3.30 -6.67 0.85
CA LEU A 55 2.38 -7.65 1.42
C LEU A 55 1.04 -7.58 0.70
N GLU A 56 0.60 -8.69 0.17
CA GLU A 56 -0.74 -8.86 -0.38
C GLU A 56 -1.51 -9.82 0.53
N VAL A 57 -2.60 -9.34 1.13
CA VAL A 57 -3.46 -10.15 2.00
C VAL A 57 -4.80 -10.34 1.32
N VAL A 58 -5.21 -11.58 1.18
CA VAL A 58 -6.51 -11.96 0.62
C VAL A 58 -7.29 -12.82 1.61
N GLN A 59 -8.59 -12.61 1.67
CA GLN A 59 -9.47 -13.45 2.48
C GLN A 59 -9.78 -14.77 1.75
N GLY A 60 -9.67 -15.89 2.45
CA GLY A 60 -9.99 -17.20 1.88
C GLY A 60 -10.25 -18.25 2.95
N ASN A 61 -10.49 -19.48 2.54
CA ASN A 61 -10.84 -20.59 3.43
C ASN A 61 -9.63 -21.36 3.97
N SER A 62 -8.43 -21.06 3.51
CA SER A 62 -7.16 -21.64 3.95
C SER A 62 -6.20 -20.54 4.40
N GLU A 63 -5.18 -20.93 5.14
CA GLU A 63 -4.10 -20.04 5.54
C GLU A 63 -2.84 -20.49 4.81
N THR A 64 -2.32 -19.62 3.94
CA THR A 64 -1.12 -19.90 3.13
C THR A 64 -0.27 -18.65 3.02
N LEU A 65 1.04 -18.83 3.09
CA LEU A 65 2.02 -17.78 2.85
C LEU A 65 3.00 -18.23 1.77
N GLN A 66 3.09 -17.47 0.71
CA GLN A 66 4.13 -17.55 -0.30
C GLN A 66 4.98 -16.29 -0.24
N VAL A 67 6.29 -16.46 -0.29
CA VAL A 67 7.26 -15.36 -0.33
C VAL A 67 8.05 -15.46 -1.61
N GLU A 68 8.08 -14.37 -2.37
CA GLU A 68 8.82 -14.23 -3.61
C GLU A 68 9.89 -13.15 -3.45
N ALA A 69 11.13 -13.44 -3.78
CA ALA A 69 12.22 -12.47 -3.75
C ALA A 69 13.35 -12.88 -4.68
N ASP A 70 14.27 -11.96 -4.96
CA ASP A 70 15.55 -12.28 -5.58
C ASP A 70 16.29 -13.34 -4.74
N GLU A 71 17.06 -14.22 -5.41
CA GLU A 71 17.84 -15.28 -4.76
C GLU A 71 18.73 -14.75 -3.61
N LYS A 72 19.28 -13.54 -3.75
CA LYS A 72 20.13 -12.90 -2.73
C LYS A 72 19.32 -12.34 -1.54
N VAL A 73 18.03 -12.13 -1.73
CA VAL A 73 17.12 -11.54 -0.73
C VAL A 73 16.35 -12.63 0.01
N ILE A 74 15.96 -13.72 -0.67
CA ILE A 74 15.09 -14.76 -0.12
C ILE A 74 15.65 -15.40 1.16
N ASP A 75 16.96 -15.56 1.27
CA ASP A 75 17.63 -16.12 2.45
C ASP A 75 17.71 -15.13 3.64
N ARG A 76 17.46 -13.85 3.37
CA ARG A 76 17.39 -12.80 4.39
C ARG A 76 15.97 -12.58 4.92
N VAL A 77 14.98 -13.13 4.24
CA VAL A 77 13.58 -13.05 4.68
C VAL A 77 13.40 -13.76 6.00
N VAL A 78 12.74 -13.10 6.93
CA VAL A 78 12.34 -13.65 8.23
C VAL A 78 10.85 -13.77 8.25
N VAL A 79 10.38 -14.99 8.43
CA VAL A 79 8.97 -15.32 8.68
C VAL A 79 8.91 -15.89 10.08
N ASP A 80 8.35 -15.16 11.02
CA ASP A 80 8.24 -15.56 12.42
C ASP A 80 6.78 -15.60 12.83
N GLN A 81 6.33 -16.78 13.26
CA GLN A 81 4.99 -16.97 13.81
C GLN A 81 5.07 -17.24 15.30
N SER A 82 4.40 -16.43 16.10
CA SER A 82 4.22 -16.61 17.55
C SER A 82 2.73 -16.58 17.89
N GLY A 83 2.16 -17.75 18.17
CA GLY A 83 0.72 -17.89 18.36
C GLY A 83 -0.07 -17.49 17.13
N SER A 84 -0.96 -16.53 17.29
CA SER A 84 -1.79 -15.99 16.19
C SER A 84 -1.16 -14.82 15.42
N LYS A 85 0.08 -14.43 15.77
CA LYS A 85 0.79 -13.30 15.18
C LYS A 85 1.86 -13.79 14.21
N LEU A 86 1.85 -13.24 12.99
CA LEU A 86 2.87 -13.41 11.96
C LEU A 86 3.68 -12.13 11.81
N THR A 87 4.98 -12.21 11.94
CA THR A 87 5.91 -11.11 11.70
C THR A 87 6.75 -11.40 10.47
N LEU A 88 6.72 -10.49 9.50
CA LEU A 88 7.44 -10.54 8.24
C LEU A 88 8.49 -9.43 8.21
N SER A 89 9.73 -9.78 7.90
CA SER A 89 10.81 -8.80 7.81
C SER A 89 11.97 -9.30 6.93
N ILE A 90 12.92 -8.41 6.65
CA ILE A 90 14.17 -8.75 5.96
C ILE A 90 15.34 -8.40 6.89
N LYS A 91 16.23 -9.37 7.15
CA LYS A 91 17.45 -9.13 7.94
C LYS A 91 18.37 -8.14 7.25
N ASN A 92 18.76 -7.10 7.97
CA ASN A 92 19.83 -6.21 7.51
C ASN A 92 21.18 -6.89 7.69
N ILE A 93 21.93 -7.06 6.59
CA ILE A 93 23.30 -7.57 6.62
C ILE A 93 24.24 -6.36 6.50
N GLY A 94 24.95 -6.01 7.59
CA GLY A 94 26.06 -5.07 7.53
C GLY A 94 26.02 -3.92 8.54
N LYS A 95 27.20 -3.53 8.97
CA LYS A 95 27.47 -2.32 9.77
C LYS A 95 27.40 -1.09 8.85
N GLY A 96 26.26 -0.43 8.83
CA GLY A 96 26.04 0.79 8.07
C GLY A 96 24.78 0.73 7.24
N PHE A 97 23.72 1.30 7.77
CA PHE A 97 22.50 1.55 7.03
C PHE A 97 22.78 2.65 5.98
N ASN A 98 23.09 2.25 4.74
CA ASN A 98 23.15 3.17 3.60
C ASN A 98 21.73 3.41 3.10
N PHE A 99 21.06 4.38 3.69
CA PHE A 99 19.73 4.86 3.30
C PHE A 99 19.60 5.11 1.78
N PHE A 100 20.67 5.63 1.15
CA PHE A 100 20.71 5.90 -0.29
C PHE A 100 20.77 4.63 -1.17
N HIS A 101 21.35 3.55 -0.69
CA HIS A 101 21.40 2.30 -1.44
C HIS A 101 20.05 1.58 -1.44
N TRP A 102 19.26 1.79 -0.41
CA TRP A 102 17.93 1.20 -0.23
C TRP A 102 16.84 1.89 -1.08
N ILE A 103 16.94 3.20 -1.33
CA ILE A 103 15.96 3.96 -2.15
C ILE A 103 16.07 3.65 -3.65
N GLY A 104 17.20 3.12 -4.13
CA GLY A 104 17.46 2.97 -5.57
C GLY A 104 17.29 1.58 -6.17
N ASN A 105 17.12 0.53 -5.37
CA ASN A 105 17.12 -0.85 -5.87
C ASN A 105 15.79 -1.56 -5.57
N ASN A 106 14.89 -1.55 -6.55
CA ASN A 106 13.60 -2.28 -6.47
C ASN A 106 13.78 -3.81 -6.34
N ASN A 107 15.00 -4.34 -6.53
CA ASN A 107 15.30 -5.77 -6.47
C ASN A 107 15.55 -6.31 -5.07
N ASP A 108 15.75 -5.45 -4.06
CA ASP A 108 15.97 -5.86 -2.66
C ASP A 108 14.67 -6.02 -1.86
N GLN A 109 13.51 -6.09 -2.53
CA GLN A 109 12.21 -6.22 -1.88
C GLN A 109 11.69 -7.65 -1.97
N ALA A 110 11.13 -8.15 -0.87
CA ALA A 110 10.34 -9.37 -0.86
C ALA A 110 8.86 -9.05 -1.09
N ARG A 111 8.18 -9.94 -1.82
CA ARG A 111 6.74 -9.95 -1.99
C ARG A 111 6.16 -11.09 -1.17
N TYR A 112 5.24 -10.77 -0.29
CA TYR A 112 4.54 -11.71 0.56
C TYR A 112 3.09 -11.83 0.07
N ILE A 113 2.67 -13.04 -0.29
CA ILE A 113 1.31 -13.34 -0.72
C ILE A 113 0.68 -14.19 0.38
N LEU A 114 -0.24 -13.59 1.11
CA LEU A 114 -0.82 -14.16 2.33
C LEU A 114 -2.33 -14.34 2.15
N GLN A 115 -2.80 -15.58 2.29
CA GLN A 115 -4.22 -15.88 2.39
C GLN A 115 -4.56 -16.20 3.84
N LEU A 116 -5.62 -15.57 4.37
CA LEU A 116 -6.10 -15.76 5.75
C LEU A 116 -7.61 -15.95 5.78
N LYS A 117 -8.09 -16.64 6.82
CA LYS A 117 -9.53 -16.75 7.11
C LYS A 117 -10.04 -15.52 7.85
N ASN A 118 -9.25 -15.01 8.76
CA ASN A 118 -9.58 -13.90 9.65
C ASN A 118 -8.36 -13.00 9.86
N LEU A 119 -8.60 -11.70 9.98
CA LEU A 119 -7.57 -10.71 10.31
C LEU A 119 -8.18 -9.70 11.27
N LYS A 120 -7.54 -9.49 12.42
CA LYS A 120 -7.92 -8.52 13.44
C LYS A 120 -6.93 -7.37 13.54
N TYR A 121 -5.66 -7.63 13.21
CA TYR A 121 -4.61 -6.62 13.30
C TYR A 121 -3.67 -6.68 12.09
N LEU A 122 -3.40 -5.51 11.50
CA LEU A 122 -2.41 -5.33 10.45
C LEU A 122 -1.46 -4.18 10.81
N GLY A 123 -0.21 -4.49 11.10
CA GLY A 123 0.87 -3.53 11.33
C GLY A 123 1.77 -3.40 10.10
N VAL A 124 2.00 -2.16 9.60
CA VAL A 124 2.86 -1.89 8.44
C VAL A 124 3.86 -0.79 8.78
N TYR A 125 5.13 -1.15 8.86
CA TYR A 125 6.16 -0.28 9.41
C TYR A 125 7.34 -0.10 8.46
N GLY A 126 7.94 1.08 8.50
CA GLY A 126 9.08 1.44 7.64
C GLY A 126 8.61 1.93 6.28
N ALA A 127 9.30 1.56 5.19
CA ALA A 127 8.90 1.88 3.82
C ALA A 127 8.29 0.66 3.14
N SER A 128 7.27 0.12 3.75
CA SER A 128 6.56 -1.08 3.34
C SER A 128 5.25 -0.75 2.64
N HIS A 129 4.82 -1.64 1.75
CA HIS A 129 3.54 -1.54 1.07
C HIS A 129 2.67 -2.72 1.46
N ALA A 130 1.42 -2.49 1.82
CA ALA A 130 0.45 -3.55 2.06
C ALA A 130 -0.82 -3.32 1.22
N THR A 131 -1.36 -4.40 0.68
CA THR A 131 -2.66 -4.42 0.02
C THR A 131 -3.53 -5.43 0.73
N LEU A 132 -4.67 -4.99 1.24
CA LEU A 132 -5.72 -5.85 1.75
C LEU A 132 -6.83 -5.92 0.69
N GLY A 133 -7.08 -7.10 0.17
CA GLY A 133 -8.16 -7.38 -0.77
C GLY A 133 -9.55 -7.14 -0.16
N ASN A 134 -10.58 -7.61 -0.83
CA ASN A 134 -11.94 -7.55 -0.29
C ASN A 134 -12.00 -8.30 1.04
N TRP A 135 -12.54 -7.64 2.07
CA TRP A 135 -12.54 -8.18 3.42
C TRP A 135 -13.89 -8.03 4.11
N ILE A 136 -14.36 -9.13 4.69
CA ILE A 136 -15.57 -9.17 5.53
C ILE A 136 -15.17 -9.69 6.91
N GLY A 137 -15.43 -8.92 7.95
CA GLY A 137 -15.03 -9.26 9.32
C GLY A 137 -15.83 -8.51 10.38
N GLN A 138 -15.47 -8.73 11.63
CA GLN A 138 -16.01 -7.98 12.76
C GLN A 138 -15.10 -6.77 13.00
N ASP A 139 -13.93 -6.99 13.55
CA ASP A 139 -13.00 -5.95 13.96
C ASP A 139 -11.75 -6.00 13.09
N LEU A 140 -11.27 -4.84 12.68
CA LEU A 140 -9.97 -4.71 12.05
C LEU A 140 -9.27 -3.46 12.59
N GLU A 141 -8.12 -3.67 13.22
CA GLU A 141 -7.21 -2.61 13.62
C GLU A 141 -6.03 -2.57 12.65
N VAL A 142 -5.68 -1.37 12.21
CA VAL A 142 -4.56 -1.14 11.29
C VAL A 142 -3.65 -0.06 11.85
N GLN A 143 -2.37 -0.36 11.92
CA GLN A 143 -1.35 0.60 12.32
C GLN A 143 -0.30 0.75 11.24
N ALA A 144 0.07 1.99 10.91
CA ALA A 144 1.15 2.26 9.99
C ALA A 144 2.06 3.39 10.50
N SER A 145 3.37 3.21 10.30
CA SER A 145 4.33 4.26 10.63
C SER A 145 5.55 4.25 9.69
N GLY A 146 6.28 5.36 9.72
CA GLY A 146 7.39 5.59 8.79
C GLY A 146 6.89 6.17 7.47
N ALA A 147 7.25 5.55 6.35
CA ALA A 147 6.78 5.87 5.00
C ALA A 147 5.92 4.72 4.43
N ALA A 148 5.09 4.12 5.26
CA ALA A 148 4.26 2.99 4.88
C ALA A 148 3.09 3.41 3.96
N GLU A 149 2.74 2.53 3.03
CA GLU A 149 1.57 2.69 2.18
C GLU A 149 0.62 1.50 2.32
N ILE A 150 -0.67 1.77 2.58
CA ILE A 150 -1.68 0.72 2.69
C ILE A 150 -2.84 0.99 1.72
N THR A 151 -3.17 -0.01 0.92
CA THR A 151 -4.35 0.02 0.05
C THR A 151 -5.34 -1.04 0.50
N PHE A 152 -6.58 -0.61 0.75
CA PHE A 152 -7.70 -1.51 1.01
C PHE A 152 -8.61 -1.54 -0.22
N SER A 153 -9.08 -2.73 -0.57
CA SER A 153 -10.20 -2.87 -1.52
C SER A 153 -11.54 -2.60 -0.81
N ASP A 154 -12.52 -3.45 -0.98
CA ASP A 154 -13.84 -3.27 -0.36
C ASP A 154 -13.87 -3.89 1.02
N LEU A 155 -14.14 -3.07 2.04
CA LEU A 155 -14.22 -3.48 3.44
C LEU A 155 -15.67 -3.49 3.92
N LYS A 156 -16.07 -4.60 4.56
CA LYS A 156 -17.34 -4.74 5.31
C LYS A 156 -17.02 -5.19 6.73
N LEU A 157 -17.11 -4.28 7.69
CA LEU A 157 -16.67 -4.47 9.07
C LEU A 157 -17.73 -4.00 10.04
N GLN A 158 -17.70 -4.48 11.28
CA GLN A 158 -18.41 -3.84 12.38
C GLN A 158 -17.60 -2.65 12.88
N ASP A 159 -16.36 -2.91 13.32
CA ASP A 159 -15.48 -1.88 13.83
C ASP A 159 -14.18 -1.80 13.02
N PHE A 160 -13.82 -0.60 12.60
CA PHE A 160 -12.60 -0.31 11.86
C PHE A 160 -11.78 0.76 12.59
N LEU A 161 -10.59 0.42 13.04
CA LEU A 161 -9.64 1.35 13.64
C LEU A 161 -8.41 1.48 12.76
N VAL A 162 -8.03 2.72 12.41
CA VAL A 162 -6.79 3.00 11.68
C VAL A 162 -5.98 4.07 12.40
N GLU A 163 -4.70 3.80 12.61
CA GLU A 163 -3.73 4.74 13.14
C GLU A 163 -2.56 4.90 12.16
N LEU A 164 -2.44 6.07 11.55
CA LEU A 164 -1.35 6.40 10.63
C LEU A 164 -0.46 7.48 11.24
N THR A 165 0.84 7.20 11.30
CA THR A 165 1.84 8.13 11.85
C THR A 165 3.02 8.33 10.88
N GLY A 166 3.83 9.36 11.11
CA GLY A 166 4.96 9.67 10.24
C GLY A 166 4.52 10.22 8.88
N ALA A 167 5.03 9.70 7.78
CA ALA A 167 4.66 10.06 6.41
C ALA A 167 3.87 8.93 5.73
N SER A 168 3.07 8.20 6.49
CA SER A 168 2.32 7.06 5.98
C SER A 168 1.06 7.50 5.21
N ASN A 169 0.70 6.69 4.22
CA ASN A 169 -0.45 6.94 3.37
C ASN A 169 -1.36 5.72 3.32
N SER A 170 -2.66 5.96 3.30
CA SER A 170 -3.64 4.90 3.15
C SER A 170 -4.78 5.30 2.23
N ARG A 171 -5.38 4.32 1.56
CA ARG A 171 -6.59 4.51 0.75
C ARG A 171 -7.47 3.28 0.81
N PHE A 172 -8.76 3.47 0.76
CA PHE A 172 -9.73 2.39 0.59
C PHE A 172 -10.67 2.68 -0.59
N GLN A 173 -11.08 1.62 -1.30
CA GLN A 173 -12.09 1.76 -2.35
C GLN A 173 -13.43 2.00 -1.71
N THR A 174 -13.99 1.02 -1.01
CA THR A 174 -15.22 1.20 -0.25
C THR A 174 -15.03 0.79 1.20
N LEU A 175 -15.73 1.46 2.12
CA LEU A 175 -15.83 1.08 3.51
C LEU A 175 -17.30 1.08 3.93
N ASN A 176 -17.78 -0.08 4.35
CA ASN A 176 -19.08 -0.21 5.00
C ASN A 176 -18.85 -0.72 6.42
N SER A 177 -19.22 0.08 7.43
CA SER A 177 -18.92 -0.25 8.82
C SER A 177 -19.97 0.34 9.76
N ASP A 178 -20.15 -0.30 10.91
CA ASP A 178 -20.94 0.29 11.99
C ASP A 178 -20.18 1.42 12.67
N SER A 179 -18.88 1.22 12.91
CA SER A 179 -18.00 2.23 13.50
C SER A 179 -16.66 2.28 12.77
N ALA A 180 -16.19 3.49 12.45
CA ALA A 180 -14.86 3.72 11.93
C ALA A 180 -14.17 4.81 12.73
N LYS A 181 -12.97 4.50 13.26
CA LYS A 181 -12.12 5.44 13.97
C LYS A 181 -10.80 5.60 13.22
N ILE A 182 -10.50 6.82 12.81
CA ILE A 182 -9.34 7.17 12.01
C ILE A 182 -8.50 8.17 12.79
N LYS A 183 -7.24 7.84 13.03
CA LYS A 183 -6.27 8.70 13.70
C LYS A 183 -5.10 8.94 12.77
N LEU A 184 -4.83 10.20 12.47
CA LEU A 184 -3.75 10.63 11.59
C LEU A 184 -2.82 11.59 12.33
N SER A 185 -1.52 11.34 12.27
CA SER A 185 -0.54 12.26 12.88
C SER A 185 0.74 12.37 12.04
N GLY A 186 1.50 13.44 12.25
CA GLY A 186 2.66 13.74 11.43
C GLY A 186 2.26 14.32 10.06
N ALA A 187 2.64 13.69 8.98
CA ALA A 187 2.27 14.04 7.60
C ALA A 187 1.47 12.88 6.95
N ALA A 188 0.64 12.21 7.73
CA ALA A 188 -0.12 11.07 7.28
C ALA A 188 -1.34 11.47 6.44
N ASN A 189 -1.70 10.65 5.45
CA ASN A 189 -2.85 10.90 4.60
C ASN A 189 -3.72 9.66 4.48
N MET A 190 -5.06 9.86 4.45
CA MET A 190 -6.02 8.79 4.19
C MET A 190 -7.11 9.25 3.22
N ASP A 191 -7.36 8.45 2.19
CA ASP A 191 -8.30 8.75 1.12
C ASP A 191 -9.41 7.70 1.00
N ALA A 192 -10.67 8.15 0.93
CA ALA A 192 -11.79 7.34 0.43
C ALA A 192 -11.91 7.53 -1.09
N LYS A 193 -11.89 6.44 -1.87
CA LYS A 193 -11.86 6.49 -3.34
C LYS A 193 -13.22 6.27 -3.99
N ALA A 194 -14.15 5.64 -3.29
CA ALA A 194 -15.50 5.38 -3.78
C ALA A 194 -16.52 5.53 -2.64
N ASP A 195 -17.78 5.48 -2.98
CA ASP A 195 -18.90 5.60 -2.04
C ASP A 195 -18.86 4.50 -0.99
N GLY A 196 -19.02 4.88 0.28
CA GLY A 196 -19.09 4.00 1.42
C GLY A 196 -20.10 4.49 2.46
N LEU A 197 -20.47 3.62 3.40
CA LEU A 197 -21.44 3.91 4.46
C LEU A 197 -20.87 3.53 5.82
N VAL A 198 -20.88 4.49 6.74
CA VAL A 198 -20.49 4.28 8.15
C VAL A 198 -21.57 4.83 9.05
N LYS A 199 -21.97 4.09 10.10
CA LYS A 199 -22.94 4.64 11.05
C LYS A 199 -22.29 5.71 11.91
N ILE A 200 -21.13 5.42 12.51
CA ILE A 200 -20.40 6.34 13.39
C ILE A 200 -18.98 6.49 12.85
N LEU A 201 -18.62 7.70 12.43
CA LEU A 201 -17.28 8.04 11.97
C LEU A 201 -16.58 8.96 12.96
N LYS A 202 -15.39 8.58 13.43
CA LYS A 202 -14.53 9.45 14.24
C LYS A 202 -13.20 9.68 13.53
N VAL A 203 -12.85 10.95 13.32
CA VAL A 203 -11.60 11.33 12.64
C VAL A 203 -10.83 12.30 13.51
N ASN A 204 -9.62 11.92 13.90
CA ASN A 204 -8.67 12.77 14.61
C ASN A 204 -7.46 12.99 13.72
N ALA A 205 -7.21 14.23 13.32
CA ALA A 205 -6.10 14.61 12.45
C ALA A 205 -5.23 15.66 13.13
N SER A 206 -3.93 15.40 13.22
CA SER A 206 -2.97 16.30 13.86
C SER A 206 -1.67 16.45 13.04
N GLY A 207 -0.87 17.48 13.33
CA GLY A 207 0.33 17.78 12.55
C GLY A 207 -0.03 18.40 11.20
N ALA A 208 0.44 17.81 10.10
CA ALA A 208 0.15 18.22 8.72
C ALA A 208 -0.59 17.09 7.96
N SER A 209 -1.52 16.41 8.64
CA SER A 209 -2.21 15.25 8.10
C SER A 209 -3.51 15.60 7.37
N ASN A 210 -3.95 14.71 6.49
CA ASN A 210 -5.16 14.95 5.71
C ASN A 210 -6.05 13.70 5.66
N PHE A 211 -7.34 13.89 5.91
CA PHE A 211 -8.38 12.91 5.64
C PHE A 211 -9.29 13.39 4.53
N ARG A 212 -9.39 12.65 3.42
CA ARG A 212 -10.25 12.94 2.27
C ARG A 212 -11.37 11.91 2.18
N GLY A 213 -12.42 12.14 2.96
CA GLY A 213 -13.54 11.21 3.14
C GLY A 213 -14.88 11.68 2.57
N LYS A 214 -14.92 12.58 1.59
CA LYS A 214 -16.19 13.11 1.01
C LYS A 214 -17.12 12.03 0.46
N LEU A 215 -16.55 10.94 -0.06
CA LEU A 215 -17.30 9.81 -0.61
C LEU A 215 -17.79 8.83 0.47
N LEU A 216 -17.27 8.92 1.70
CA LEU A 216 -17.68 8.11 2.82
C LEU A 216 -18.81 8.80 3.57
N LYS A 217 -20.05 8.32 3.40
CA LYS A 217 -21.23 8.88 4.07
C LYS A 217 -21.34 8.35 5.50
N ALA A 218 -21.28 9.22 6.48
CA ALA A 218 -21.50 8.91 7.88
C ALA A 218 -22.91 9.33 8.34
N THR A 219 -23.56 8.49 9.16
CA THR A 219 -24.79 8.91 9.81
C THR A 219 -24.49 9.93 10.90
N GLU A 220 -23.50 9.65 11.73
CA GLU A 220 -22.97 10.52 12.77
C GLU A 220 -21.47 10.65 12.59
N ALA A 221 -20.94 11.86 12.70
CA ALA A 221 -19.52 12.10 12.60
C ALA A 221 -19.00 12.97 13.75
N GLU A 222 -17.79 12.65 14.21
CA GLU A 222 -16.98 13.45 15.13
C GLU A 222 -15.63 13.70 14.42
N ALA A 223 -15.22 14.96 14.32
CA ALA A 223 -14.03 15.37 13.61
C ALA A 223 -13.21 16.36 14.44
N ASP A 224 -11.98 15.96 14.79
CA ASP A 224 -11.04 16.78 15.54
C ASP A 224 -9.81 17.06 14.69
N ALA A 225 -9.58 18.33 14.33
CA ALA A 225 -8.48 18.78 13.52
C ALA A 225 -7.58 19.73 14.30
N SER A 226 -6.27 19.47 14.33
CA SER A 226 -5.30 20.32 15.02
C SER A 226 -4.00 20.49 14.22
N GLY A 227 -3.22 21.52 14.55
CA GLY A 227 -2.00 21.86 13.82
C GLY A 227 -2.30 22.50 12.47
N ALA A 228 -1.86 21.92 11.37
CA ALA A 228 -2.12 22.31 9.99
C ALA A 228 -2.83 21.19 9.20
N SER A 229 -3.75 20.49 9.86
CA SER A 229 -4.44 19.33 9.29
C SER A 229 -5.73 19.71 8.56
N ASN A 230 -6.17 18.82 7.66
CA ASN A 230 -7.42 19.01 6.93
C ASN A 230 -8.27 17.74 7.02
N ILE A 231 -9.57 17.92 7.29
CA ILE A 231 -10.56 16.86 7.30
C ILE A 231 -11.67 17.21 6.31
N ASP A 232 -11.84 16.39 5.29
CA ASP A 232 -12.98 16.43 4.38
C ASP A 232 -13.88 15.23 4.68
N LEU A 233 -15.15 15.44 5.05
CA LEU A 233 -16.08 14.37 5.40
C LEU A 233 -17.50 14.61 4.87
N ASN A 234 -18.36 13.59 5.01
CA ASN A 234 -19.77 13.66 4.66
C ASN A 234 -20.59 13.13 5.83
N ALA A 235 -21.36 14.01 6.48
CA ALA A 235 -22.22 13.67 7.60
C ALA A 235 -23.69 13.95 7.28
N THR A 236 -24.58 12.98 7.60
CA THR A 236 -26.00 13.09 7.19
C THR A 236 -26.94 13.52 8.29
N LYS A 237 -26.70 13.14 9.57
CA LYS A 237 -27.59 13.49 10.69
C LYS A 237 -26.93 14.36 11.75
N ILE A 238 -25.74 14.00 12.21
CA ILE A 238 -25.05 14.71 13.31
C ILE A 238 -23.59 14.90 12.92
N LEU A 239 -23.08 16.11 13.13
CA LEU A 239 -21.67 16.43 13.05
C LEU A 239 -21.23 17.19 14.29
N LYS A 240 -20.27 16.62 15.02
CA LYS A 240 -19.50 17.33 16.03
C LYS A 240 -18.10 17.60 15.44
N ALA A 241 -17.70 18.86 15.37
CA ALA A 241 -16.47 19.26 14.74
C ALA A 241 -15.68 20.24 15.62
N GLU A 242 -14.41 19.91 15.87
CA GLU A 242 -13.49 20.75 16.62
C GLU A 242 -12.25 21.02 15.79
N ALA A 243 -11.90 22.30 15.62
CA ALA A 243 -10.74 22.70 14.82
C ALA A 243 -9.87 23.69 15.59
N SER A 244 -8.56 23.47 15.58
CA SER A 244 -7.60 24.35 16.26
C SER A 244 -6.30 24.54 15.48
N GLY A 245 -5.55 25.59 15.79
CA GLY A 245 -4.32 25.96 15.06
C GLY A 245 -4.63 26.57 13.70
N ALA A 246 -4.12 26.01 12.62
CA ALA A 246 -4.37 26.41 11.23
C ALA A 246 -5.05 25.26 10.45
N SER A 247 -5.98 24.58 11.08
CA SER A 247 -6.65 23.40 10.52
C SER A 247 -7.99 23.72 9.86
N ASN A 248 -8.43 22.82 8.97
CA ASN A 248 -9.70 23.01 8.29
C ASN A 248 -10.54 21.72 8.35
N ILE A 249 -11.84 21.89 8.60
CA ILE A 249 -12.82 20.83 8.46
C ILE A 249 -13.85 21.25 7.41
N HIS A 250 -13.93 20.51 6.31
CA HIS A 250 -14.94 20.69 5.29
C HIS A 250 -15.93 19.53 5.33
N TYR A 251 -17.20 19.83 5.29
CA TYR A 251 -18.21 18.79 5.34
C TYR A 251 -19.29 18.93 4.28
N LEU A 252 -19.75 17.78 3.78
CA LEU A 252 -20.92 17.60 2.93
C LEU A 252 -22.11 17.13 3.78
N GLY A 253 -23.32 17.35 3.26
CA GLY A 253 -24.58 16.99 3.91
C GLY A 253 -25.21 18.14 4.67
N GLN A 254 -26.29 17.81 5.38
CA GLN A 254 -27.06 18.78 6.20
C GLN A 254 -27.22 18.23 7.64
N PRO A 255 -26.14 17.97 8.35
CA PRO A 255 -26.21 17.44 9.70
C PRO A 255 -26.65 18.50 10.71
N LYS A 256 -27.17 18.07 11.85
CA LYS A 256 -27.21 18.93 13.04
C LYS A 256 -25.76 19.17 13.48
N LEU A 257 -25.29 20.41 13.27
CA LEU A 257 -23.91 20.78 13.54
C LEU A 257 -23.73 21.25 14.99
N GLN A 258 -22.70 20.72 15.66
CA GLN A 258 -22.08 21.28 16.84
C GLN A 258 -20.60 21.52 16.51
N SER A 259 -20.17 22.77 16.51
CA SER A 259 -18.79 23.09 16.09
C SER A 259 -18.12 24.09 17.02
N ASN A 260 -16.80 23.93 17.14
CA ASN A 260 -15.91 24.85 17.83
C ASN A 260 -14.63 25.04 17.02
N ALA A 261 -14.29 26.28 16.69
CA ALA A 261 -13.09 26.63 15.95
C ALA A 261 -12.27 27.66 16.73
N SER A 262 -10.96 27.46 16.81
CA SER A 262 -10.04 28.35 17.52
C SER A 262 -8.74 28.54 16.70
N GLY A 263 -8.08 29.69 16.93
CA GLY A 263 -6.89 30.07 16.15
C GLY A 263 -7.26 30.52 14.73
N ALA A 264 -6.50 30.09 13.73
CA ALA A 264 -6.74 30.35 12.31
C ALA A 264 -7.44 29.16 11.63
N SER A 265 -8.31 28.46 12.35
CA SER A 265 -8.99 27.27 11.84
C SER A 265 -10.38 27.60 11.27
N HIS A 266 -10.88 26.74 10.38
CA HIS A 266 -12.18 26.93 9.72
C HIS A 266 -12.98 25.61 9.70
N ILE A 267 -14.29 25.72 9.91
CA ILE A 267 -15.26 24.62 9.77
C ILE A 267 -16.36 25.08 8.81
N ASN A 268 -16.38 24.53 7.60
CA ASN A 268 -17.24 25.02 6.52
C ASN A 268 -18.02 23.89 5.85
N ALA A 269 -19.30 24.15 5.58
CA ALA A 269 -20.06 23.32 4.65
C ALA A 269 -19.55 23.56 3.22
N ILE A 270 -19.45 22.50 2.45
CA ILE A 270 -19.15 22.57 1.01
C ILE A 270 -20.36 22.04 0.23
N ASN A 271 -20.62 22.66 -0.91
CA ASN A 271 -21.65 22.19 -1.84
C ASN A 271 -21.04 21.16 -2.80
N ASN A 272 -21.86 20.20 -3.25
CA ASN A 272 -21.49 19.25 -4.31
C ASN A 272 -21.24 19.97 -5.63
#